data_e7f6925d31e5b6630a886c2e97399734
#
_entry.id   e7f6925d31e5b6630a886c2e97399734
#
_cell.length_a   1.000
_cell.length_b   1.000
_cell.length_c   1.000
_cell.angle_alpha   90.00
_cell.angle_beta   90.00
_cell.angle_gamma   90.00
#
_symmetry.space_group_name_H-M   'P 1'
#
loop_
_entity.id
_entity.type
_entity.pdbx_description
1 polymer ?
#
loop_
_entity_poly.entity_id
_entity_poly.type
_entity_poly.pdbx_seq_one_letter_code
_entity_poly.pdbx_strand_id
1 'polypeptide(L)'
;MPFVGKACEAAGHIFVDKSGPKKVIETIEHARHVLQDGTSLVVFPEGARTFTGHMGYFKKGAFQLADDLQLPVVPLTIIGSFNILPRTGGFVSWHPMTLVVHKPFIRKAREWRTSKQPWKRLTGKLRKTYLKNIKEK
;
A
#
# COMPACT_ATOMS: atom_id res chain seq x y z
N MET A 1 -19.25 -2.34 -8.46
CA MET A 1 -20.17 -1.79 -7.43
C MET A 1 -20.22 -0.28 -7.63
N PRO A 2 -21.32 0.26 -8.15
CA PRO A 2 -21.41 1.68 -8.52
C PRO A 2 -21.37 2.64 -7.32
N PHE A 3 -21.80 2.21 -6.14
CA PHE A 3 -21.84 3.07 -4.94
C PHE A 3 -20.48 3.22 -4.26
N VAL A 4 -19.64 2.19 -4.26
CA VAL A 4 -18.32 2.21 -3.58
C VAL A 4 -17.38 3.22 -4.23
N GLY A 5 -17.39 3.34 -5.55
CA GLY A 5 -16.55 4.31 -6.25
C GLY A 5 -16.86 5.75 -5.86
N LYS A 6 -18.15 6.12 -5.86
CA LYS A 6 -18.59 7.46 -5.45
C LYS A 6 -18.31 7.75 -3.97
N ALA A 7 -18.51 6.77 -3.10
CA ALA A 7 -18.18 6.92 -1.67
C ALA A 7 -16.68 7.14 -1.44
N CYS A 8 -15.82 6.41 -2.16
CA CYS A 8 -14.38 6.61 -2.11
C CYS A 8 -13.98 8.00 -2.64
N GLU A 9 -14.58 8.45 -3.73
CA GLU A 9 -14.34 9.78 -4.29
C GLU A 9 -14.74 10.90 -3.30
N ALA A 10 -15.92 10.77 -2.70
CA ALA A 10 -16.39 11.70 -1.66
C ALA A 10 -15.52 11.68 -0.39
N ALA A 11 -14.87 10.54 -0.10
CA ALA A 11 -13.93 10.40 1.00
C ALA A 11 -12.48 10.86 0.64
N GLY A 12 -12.27 11.46 -0.53
CA GLY A 12 -10.97 11.99 -0.96
C GLY A 12 -9.97 10.92 -1.41
N HIS A 13 -10.44 9.71 -1.77
CA HIS A 13 -9.52 8.67 -2.28
C HIS A 13 -9.01 9.03 -3.67
N ILE A 14 -7.71 8.84 -3.87
CA ILE A 14 -7.05 9.03 -5.16
C ILE A 14 -7.14 7.74 -5.96
N PHE A 15 -7.81 7.81 -7.12
CA PHE A 15 -7.90 6.68 -8.04
C PHE A 15 -6.69 6.66 -8.99
N VAL A 16 -5.98 5.54 -9.03
CA VAL A 16 -4.86 5.34 -9.96
C VAL A 16 -5.40 4.79 -11.27
N ASP A 17 -5.54 5.65 -12.27
CA ASP A 17 -5.86 5.22 -13.63
C ASP A 17 -4.58 4.75 -14.35
N LYS A 18 -4.61 3.52 -14.86
CA LYS A 18 -3.50 2.87 -15.56
C LYS A 18 -3.68 2.87 -17.08
N SER A 19 -4.66 3.59 -17.60
CA SER A 19 -5.00 3.60 -19.03
C SER A 19 -3.92 4.27 -19.90
N GLY A 20 -2.95 4.96 -19.29
CA GLY A 20 -1.81 5.52 -20.01
C GLY A 20 -0.87 6.37 -19.15
N PRO A 21 0.32 6.71 -19.66
CA PRO A 21 1.31 7.51 -18.94
C PRO A 21 0.78 8.88 -18.48
N LYS A 22 -0.03 9.53 -19.29
CA LYS A 22 -0.67 10.81 -18.93
C LYS A 22 -1.49 10.72 -17.66
N LYS A 23 -2.31 9.67 -17.54
CA LYS A 23 -3.17 9.44 -16.38
C LYS A 23 -2.38 9.18 -15.10
N VAL A 24 -1.24 8.51 -15.21
CA VAL A 24 -0.32 8.33 -14.09
C VAL A 24 0.25 9.66 -13.62
N ILE A 25 0.65 10.55 -14.54
CA ILE A 25 1.16 11.89 -14.22
C ILE A 25 0.08 12.73 -13.53
N GLU A 26 -1.14 12.75 -14.06
CA GLU A 26 -2.28 13.44 -13.44
C GLU A 26 -2.54 12.93 -12.00
N THR A 27 -2.44 11.63 -11.79
CA THR A 27 -2.58 11.03 -10.45
C THR A 27 -1.48 11.50 -9.50
N ILE A 28 -0.24 11.58 -9.96
CA ILE A 28 0.91 12.06 -9.15
C ILE A 28 0.74 13.54 -8.80
N GLU A 29 0.33 14.38 -9.74
CA GLU A 29 0.09 15.81 -9.49
C GLU A 29 -1.07 16.03 -8.52
N HIS A 30 -2.16 15.27 -8.67
CA HIS A 30 -3.26 15.31 -7.71
C HIS A 30 -2.80 14.88 -6.31
N ALA A 31 -2.04 13.79 -6.19
CA ALA A 31 -1.47 13.34 -4.93
C ALA A 31 -0.54 14.42 -4.32
N ARG A 32 0.28 15.09 -5.12
CA ARG A 32 1.15 16.18 -4.68
C ARG A 32 0.34 17.33 -4.08
N HIS A 33 -0.72 17.74 -4.75
CA HIS A 33 -1.58 18.82 -4.28
C HIS A 33 -2.23 18.49 -2.92
N VAL A 34 -2.80 17.27 -2.79
CA VAL A 34 -3.44 16.82 -1.54
C VAL A 34 -2.43 16.73 -0.38
N LEU A 35 -1.19 16.36 -0.67
CA LEU A 35 -0.14 16.22 0.35
C LEU A 35 0.48 17.55 0.81
N GLN A 36 0.35 18.62 0.03
CA GLN A 36 0.82 19.97 0.40
C GLN A 36 0.10 20.52 1.63
N ASP A 37 -1.14 20.08 1.88
CA ASP A 37 -1.94 20.51 3.03
C ASP A 37 -1.64 19.71 4.32
N GLY A 38 -0.54 18.93 4.35
CA GLY A 38 -0.16 18.11 5.50
C GLY A 38 -0.93 16.80 5.61
N THR A 39 -1.75 16.45 4.62
CA THR A 39 -2.48 15.18 4.56
C THR A 39 -1.53 14.01 4.35
N SER A 40 -1.80 12.87 4.99
CA SER A 40 -1.06 11.63 4.79
C SER A 40 -1.72 10.75 3.74
N LEU A 41 -0.92 10.07 2.91
CA LEU A 41 -1.42 9.15 1.88
C LEU A 41 -1.23 7.70 2.32
N VAL A 42 -2.31 6.93 2.37
CA VAL A 42 -2.26 5.48 2.59
C VAL A 42 -2.29 4.76 1.25
N VAL A 43 -1.30 3.90 1.01
CA VAL A 43 -1.18 3.14 -0.24
C VAL A 43 -1.07 1.65 0.05
N PHE A 44 -1.86 0.83 -0.64
CA PHE A 44 -1.76 -0.62 -0.60
C PHE A 44 -0.89 -1.13 -1.75
N PRO A 45 0.41 -1.41 -1.52
CA PRO A 45 1.34 -1.72 -2.60
C PRO A 45 1.09 -3.06 -3.27
N GLU A 46 0.36 -3.96 -2.65
CA GLU A 46 -0.09 -5.21 -3.26
C GLU A 46 -1.08 -4.98 -4.41
N GLY A 47 -1.85 -3.90 -4.33
CA GLY A 47 -2.79 -3.45 -5.36
C GLY A 47 -4.04 -4.32 -5.53
N ALA A 48 -4.19 -5.38 -4.73
CA ALA A 48 -5.37 -6.22 -4.66
C ALA A 48 -5.37 -7.01 -3.35
N ARG A 49 -6.55 -7.44 -2.90
CA ARG A 49 -6.68 -8.40 -1.80
C ARG A 49 -6.11 -9.77 -2.23
N THR A 50 -5.43 -10.47 -1.31
CA THR A 50 -4.92 -11.83 -1.54
C THR A 50 -6.04 -12.86 -1.63
N PHE A 51 -5.81 -13.94 -2.36
CA PHE A 51 -6.69 -15.12 -2.39
C PHE A 51 -6.33 -16.15 -1.32
N THR A 52 -5.10 -16.13 -0.84
CA THR A 52 -4.53 -17.18 0.02
C THR A 52 -4.29 -16.74 1.46
N GLY A 53 -4.56 -15.47 1.78
CA GLY A 53 -4.21 -14.88 3.08
C GLY A 53 -2.73 -14.52 3.23
N HIS A 54 -1.88 -14.88 2.27
CA HIS A 54 -0.46 -14.54 2.30
C HIS A 54 -0.18 -13.21 1.62
N MET A 55 0.76 -12.44 2.17
CA MET A 55 1.22 -11.19 1.59
C MET A 55 1.78 -11.41 0.18
N GLY A 56 1.25 -10.67 -0.78
CA GLY A 56 1.68 -10.68 -2.16
C GLY A 56 2.94 -9.86 -2.43
N TYR A 57 3.35 -9.80 -3.69
CA TYR A 57 4.46 -8.94 -4.11
C TYR A 57 4.00 -7.48 -4.21
N PHE A 58 4.86 -6.58 -3.75
CA PHE A 58 4.62 -5.15 -3.86
C PHE A 58 4.86 -4.65 -5.28
N LYS A 59 3.95 -3.83 -5.75
CA LYS A 59 4.08 -3.12 -7.03
C LYS A 59 4.97 -1.89 -6.84
N LYS A 60 5.81 -1.60 -7.82
CA LYS A 60 6.77 -0.50 -7.77
C LYS A 60 6.13 0.89 -7.67
N GLY A 61 4.91 1.07 -8.18
CA GLY A 61 4.25 2.38 -8.30
C GLY A 61 4.14 3.16 -7.00
N ALA A 62 3.79 2.49 -5.89
CA ALA A 62 3.72 3.13 -4.57
C ALA A 62 5.06 3.73 -4.13
N PHE A 63 6.15 3.03 -4.40
CA PHE A 63 7.49 3.47 -4.03
C PHE A 63 8.03 4.55 -4.97
N GLN A 64 7.67 4.50 -6.26
CA GLN A 64 7.97 5.56 -7.21
C GLN A 64 7.26 6.85 -6.80
N LEU A 65 5.99 6.79 -6.44
CA LEU A 65 5.24 7.94 -5.95
C LEU A 65 5.91 8.59 -4.73
N ALA A 66 6.31 7.80 -3.74
CA ALA A 66 7.00 8.31 -2.56
C ALA A 66 8.36 8.94 -2.90
N ASP A 67 9.09 8.38 -3.88
CA ASP A 67 10.37 8.90 -4.35
C ASP A 67 10.18 10.21 -5.14
N ASP A 68 9.22 10.26 -6.05
CA ASP A 68 8.90 11.45 -6.85
C ASP A 68 8.45 12.63 -5.98
N LEU A 69 7.75 12.34 -4.89
CA LEU A 69 7.27 13.34 -3.93
C LEU A 69 8.24 13.58 -2.76
N GLN A 70 9.36 12.85 -2.68
CA GLN A 70 10.38 12.93 -1.62
C GLN A 70 9.78 12.76 -0.20
N LEU A 71 8.78 11.89 -0.06
CA LEU A 71 8.04 11.68 1.17
C LEU A 71 8.62 10.53 2.01
N PRO A 72 8.56 10.64 3.34
CA PRO A 72 8.85 9.52 4.23
C PRO A 72 7.80 8.42 4.05
N VAL A 73 8.26 7.18 4.07
CA VAL A 73 7.39 6.00 4.00
C VAL A 73 7.35 5.32 5.37
N VAL A 74 6.15 5.16 5.91
CA VAL A 74 5.92 4.38 7.13
C VAL A 74 5.28 3.04 6.72
N PRO A 75 6.00 1.92 6.76
CA PRO A 75 5.37 0.64 6.46
C PRO A 75 4.41 0.21 7.57
N LEU A 76 3.25 -0.27 7.16
CA LEU A 76 2.24 -0.84 8.04
C LEU A 76 1.98 -2.29 7.64
N THR A 77 1.85 -3.18 8.62
CA THR A 77 1.45 -4.57 8.38
C THR A 77 0.14 -4.84 9.08
N ILE A 78 -0.88 -5.25 8.33
CA ILE A 78 -2.19 -5.63 8.84
C ILE A 78 -2.27 -7.15 8.91
N ILE A 79 -2.56 -7.70 10.08
CA ILE A 79 -2.67 -9.14 10.33
C ILE A 79 -4.10 -9.44 10.74
N GLY A 80 -4.69 -10.50 10.19
CA GLY A 80 -6.06 -10.94 10.50
C GLY A 80 -7.14 -10.43 9.54
N SER A 81 -6.85 -9.44 8.71
CA SER A 81 -7.82 -8.85 7.77
C SER A 81 -8.40 -9.85 6.77
N PHE A 82 -7.64 -10.88 6.38
CA PHE A 82 -8.09 -11.93 5.48
C PHE A 82 -9.23 -12.74 6.09
N ASN A 83 -9.19 -13.03 7.41
CA ASN A 83 -10.20 -13.78 8.10
C ASN A 83 -11.50 -12.98 8.31
N ILE A 84 -11.43 -11.65 8.31
CA ILE A 84 -12.59 -10.77 8.41
C ILE A 84 -13.38 -10.78 7.09
N LEU A 85 -12.68 -10.61 5.96
CA LEU A 85 -13.30 -10.54 4.64
C LEU A 85 -12.40 -11.20 3.59
N PRO A 86 -12.42 -12.54 3.47
CA PRO A 86 -11.72 -13.25 2.40
C PRO A 86 -12.17 -12.77 1.03
N ARG A 87 -11.29 -12.79 0.05
CA ARG A 87 -11.64 -12.36 -1.32
C ARG A 87 -12.70 -13.27 -1.96
N THR A 88 -12.72 -14.54 -1.58
CA THR A 88 -13.67 -15.57 -2.03
C THR A 88 -14.92 -15.67 -1.18
N GLY A 89 -14.96 -14.98 -0.03
CA GLY A 89 -16.09 -14.98 0.89
C GLY A 89 -17.07 -13.85 0.60
N GLY A 90 -18.37 -14.13 0.76
CA GLY A 90 -19.44 -13.15 0.63
C GLY A 90 -19.82 -12.46 1.95
N PHE A 91 -19.37 -12.98 3.08
CA PHE A 91 -19.78 -12.51 4.40
C PHE A 91 -18.60 -11.96 5.20
N VAL A 92 -18.87 -10.92 5.99
CA VAL A 92 -17.91 -10.36 6.95
C VAL A 92 -17.97 -11.20 8.22
N SER A 93 -16.82 -11.70 8.66
CA SER A 93 -16.66 -12.44 9.91
C SER A 93 -15.95 -11.60 10.95
N TRP A 94 -16.35 -11.70 12.21
CA TRP A 94 -15.57 -11.06 13.28
C TRP A 94 -14.27 -11.82 13.52
N HIS A 95 -13.15 -11.10 13.49
CA HIS A 95 -11.83 -11.66 13.76
C HIS A 95 -10.91 -10.58 14.34
N PRO A 96 -10.04 -10.90 15.31
CA PRO A 96 -9.06 -9.97 15.83
C PRO A 96 -8.11 -9.49 14.73
N MET A 97 -7.88 -8.18 14.70
CA MET A 97 -6.96 -7.56 13.76
C MET A 97 -5.81 -6.88 14.51
N THR A 98 -4.58 -7.07 14.03
CA THR A 98 -3.39 -6.42 14.58
C THR A 98 -2.76 -5.52 13.53
N LEU A 99 -2.50 -4.27 13.89
CA LEU A 99 -1.75 -3.32 13.07
C LEU A 99 -0.33 -3.19 13.65
N VAL A 100 0.66 -3.53 12.86
CA VAL A 100 2.07 -3.34 13.21
C VAL A 100 2.61 -2.13 12.45
N VAL A 101 3.05 -1.12 13.20
CA VAL A 101 3.68 0.08 12.64
C VAL A 101 5.20 -0.12 12.68
N HIS A 102 5.84 -0.03 11.51
CA HIS A 102 7.29 -0.18 11.38
C HIS A 102 7.98 1.18 11.40
N LYS A 103 9.30 1.17 11.62
CA LYS A 103 10.11 2.40 11.59
C LYS A 103 10.00 3.09 10.23
N PRO A 104 9.74 4.41 10.21
CA PRO A 104 9.73 5.18 8.98
C PRO A 104 11.10 5.15 8.31
N PHE A 105 11.11 5.25 7.00
CA PHE A 105 12.32 5.46 6.22
C PHE A 105 12.12 6.54 5.16
N ILE A 106 13.14 7.36 5.01
CA ILE A 106 13.23 8.34 3.93
C ILE A 106 14.24 7.78 2.94
N ARG A 107 13.91 7.77 1.67
CA ARG A 107 14.82 7.31 0.64
C ARG A 107 15.58 8.46 0.02
N LYS A 108 16.88 8.25 -0.12
CA LYS A 108 17.72 9.11 -0.95
C LYS A 108 17.65 8.56 -2.38
N ALA A 109 17.31 9.38 -3.34
CA ALA A 109 17.15 9.04 -4.76
C ALA A 109 18.32 8.20 -5.35
N ARG A 110 19.51 8.25 -4.72
CA ARG A 110 20.69 7.49 -5.09
C ARG A 110 20.56 5.97 -4.91
N GLU A 111 19.80 5.50 -3.92
CA GLU A 111 19.70 4.06 -3.60
C GLU A 111 18.81 3.28 -4.58
N TRP A 112 17.88 3.95 -5.27
CA TRP A 112 17.06 3.31 -6.29
C TRP A 112 17.82 3.02 -7.58
N ARG A 113 18.77 3.87 -7.93
CA ARG A 113 19.55 3.72 -9.16
C ARG A 113 20.56 2.58 -9.07
N THR A 114 21.04 2.26 -7.88
CA THR A 114 22.07 1.23 -7.65
C THR A 114 21.52 -0.16 -7.35
N SER A 115 20.29 -0.28 -6.85
CA SER A 115 19.66 -1.56 -6.53
C SER A 115 18.61 -1.93 -7.57
N LYS A 116 18.82 -3.03 -8.31
CA LYS A 116 17.92 -3.49 -9.37
C LYS A 116 16.47 -3.72 -8.97
N GLN A 117 16.13 -3.89 -7.68
CA GLN A 117 14.74 -4.05 -7.20
C GLN A 117 14.61 -3.86 -5.67
N PRO A 118 14.74 -2.64 -5.15
CA PRO A 118 14.77 -2.40 -3.70
C PRO A 118 13.44 -2.70 -2.99
N TRP A 119 12.31 -2.59 -3.68
CA TRP A 119 10.99 -2.99 -3.13
C TRP A 119 10.90 -4.49 -2.84
N LYS A 120 11.62 -5.36 -3.56
CA LYS A 120 11.68 -6.80 -3.26
C LYS A 120 12.37 -7.07 -1.92
N ARG A 121 13.41 -6.31 -1.59
CA ARG A 121 14.09 -6.40 -0.28
C ARG A 121 13.14 -5.99 0.85
N LEU A 122 12.40 -4.88 0.66
CA LEU A 122 11.43 -4.41 1.63
C LEU A 122 10.29 -5.42 1.80
N THR A 123 9.71 -5.91 0.70
CA THR A 123 8.68 -6.96 0.73
C THR A 123 9.17 -8.18 1.50
N GLY A 124 10.40 -8.63 1.26
CA GLY A 124 11.00 -9.77 1.96
C GLY A 124 11.15 -9.52 3.46
N LYS A 125 11.57 -8.32 3.88
CA LYS A 125 11.70 -7.94 5.27
C LYS A 125 10.33 -7.88 5.98
N LEU A 126 9.36 -7.22 5.38
CA LEU A 126 8.00 -7.10 5.93
C LEU A 126 7.30 -8.47 6.00
N ARG A 127 7.50 -9.32 4.97
CA ARG A 127 6.98 -10.69 4.97
C ARG A 127 7.55 -11.54 6.11
N LYS A 128 8.84 -11.41 6.43
CA LYS A 128 9.44 -12.10 7.59
C LYS A 128 8.80 -11.64 8.89
N THR A 129 8.59 -10.34 9.07
CA THR A 129 7.90 -9.79 10.25
C THR A 129 6.45 -10.29 10.33
N TYR A 130 5.74 -10.28 9.21
CA TYR A 130 4.38 -10.81 9.13
C TYR A 130 4.30 -12.29 9.55
N LEU A 131 5.18 -13.13 9.01
CA LEU A 131 5.23 -14.57 9.34
C LEU A 131 5.62 -14.83 10.80
N LYS A 132 6.51 -14.02 11.39
CA LYS A 132 6.85 -14.10 12.80
C LYS A 132 5.62 -13.83 13.68
N ASN A 133 4.92 -12.74 13.44
CA ASN A 133 3.74 -12.35 14.22
C ASN A 133 2.55 -13.32 14.09
N ILE A 134 2.47 -14.10 13.01
CA ILE A 134 1.45 -15.15 12.87
C ILE A 134 1.80 -16.39 13.69
N LYS A 135 3.08 -16.73 13.80
CA LYS A 135 3.52 -17.92 14.54
C LYS A 135 3.50 -17.75 16.05
N GLU A 136 3.52 -16.52 16.54
CA GLU A 136 3.47 -16.17 17.97
C GLU A 136 2.05 -16.06 18.52
N LYS A 137 1.02 -16.33 17.70
CA LYS A 137 -0.41 -16.44 18.06
C LYS A 137 -0.92 -17.87 17.90
#